data_6782e161a546b1fc97a6f56c711476be
#
_entry.id   6782e161a546b1fc97a6f56c711476be
#
_cell.length_a   1.000
_cell.length_b   1.000
_cell.length_c   1.000
_cell.angle_alpha   90.00
_cell.angle_beta   90.00
_cell.angle_gamma   90.00
#
_symmetry.space_group_name_H-M   'P 1'
#
loop_
_entity.id
_entity.type
_entity.pdbx_description
1 polymer ?
#
loop_
_entity_poly.entity_id
_entity_poly.type
_entity_poly.pdbx_seq_one_letter_code
_entity_poly.pdbx_strand_id
1 'polypeptide(L)'
;SDKIVCIDGGKVGRVGTPEEIFSGGYISALYGISEVCFCESSGCAELEKPAGAPEVFVISGGGNSGGVFRRLQRAGTPFAAGIIPANDIDLPAARALAAEVISRPAFSEASQEAVQRGLRLVGECGGVICCPGSCGALNPENSELLSCARRLGKLISDA
;
A
#
# COMPACT_ATOMS: atom_id res chain seq x y z
N SER A 1 -26.94 1.10 -3.43
CA SER A 1 -27.89 0.00 -3.31
C SER A 1 -28.18 -0.26 -1.84
N ASP A 2 -29.44 -0.40 -1.46
CA ASP A 2 -29.83 -0.61 -0.06
C ASP A 2 -29.72 -2.08 0.35
N LYS A 3 -29.69 -2.98 -0.63
CA LYS A 3 -29.51 -4.43 -0.41
C LYS A 3 -28.70 -5.07 -1.53
N ILE A 4 -27.84 -6.00 -1.14
CA ILE A 4 -27.07 -6.86 -2.01
C ILE A 4 -27.55 -8.30 -1.83
N VAL A 5 -27.75 -9.00 -2.94
CA VAL A 5 -28.05 -10.43 -2.96
C VAL A 5 -26.85 -11.14 -3.58
N CYS A 6 -26.16 -11.96 -2.80
CA CYS A 6 -25.06 -12.78 -3.30
C CYS A 6 -25.58 -14.12 -3.78
N ILE A 7 -25.19 -14.51 -4.99
CA ILE A 7 -25.55 -15.81 -5.59
C ILE A 7 -24.28 -16.63 -5.73
N ASP A 8 -24.30 -17.83 -5.18
CA ASP A 8 -23.22 -18.81 -5.28
C ASP A 8 -23.77 -20.16 -5.74
N GLY A 9 -23.15 -20.77 -6.76
CA GLY A 9 -23.60 -22.06 -7.32
C GLY A 9 -25.06 -22.07 -7.76
N GLY A 10 -25.64 -20.93 -8.19
CA GLY A 10 -27.03 -20.81 -8.59
C GLY A 10 -28.04 -20.71 -7.44
N LYS A 11 -27.57 -20.55 -6.21
CA LYS A 11 -28.39 -20.38 -4.99
C LYS A 11 -28.11 -19.02 -4.34
N VAL A 12 -29.12 -18.49 -3.65
CA VAL A 12 -28.91 -17.30 -2.80
C VAL A 12 -28.10 -17.70 -1.59
N GLY A 13 -26.86 -17.21 -1.50
CA GLY A 13 -25.96 -17.46 -0.38
C GLY A 13 -26.21 -16.51 0.78
N ARG A 14 -26.19 -15.19 0.52
CA ARG A 14 -26.39 -14.16 1.55
C ARG A 14 -27.14 -12.96 0.98
N VAL A 15 -27.95 -12.33 1.83
CA VAL A 15 -28.66 -11.07 1.54
C VAL A 15 -28.41 -10.11 2.69
N GLY A 16 -28.02 -8.87 2.39
CA GLY A 16 -27.76 -7.87 3.42
C GLY A 16 -27.49 -6.49 2.85
N THR A 17 -27.22 -5.53 3.73
CA THR A 17 -26.73 -4.21 3.33
C THR A 17 -25.29 -4.30 2.81
N PRO A 18 -24.76 -3.29 2.08
CA PRO A 18 -23.38 -3.26 1.65
C PRO A 18 -22.40 -3.50 2.83
N GLU A 19 -22.62 -2.87 3.97
CA GLU A 19 -21.77 -2.98 5.15
C GLU A 19 -21.78 -4.40 5.74
N GLU A 20 -22.94 -5.08 5.69
CA GLU A 20 -23.06 -6.46 6.15
C GLU A 20 -22.38 -7.45 5.20
N ILE A 21 -22.46 -7.20 3.90
CA ILE A 21 -21.90 -8.09 2.87
C ILE A 21 -20.38 -7.91 2.76
N PHE A 22 -19.89 -6.67 2.80
CA PHE A 22 -18.46 -6.35 2.70
C PHE A 22 -17.72 -6.42 4.04
N SER A 23 -18.27 -7.07 5.05
CA SER A 23 -17.62 -7.26 6.35
C SER A 23 -17.41 -8.75 6.66
N GLY A 24 -16.42 -9.04 7.51
CA GLY A 24 -16.19 -10.37 8.06
C GLY A 24 -15.67 -11.42 7.07
N GLY A 25 -14.98 -11.02 6.01
CA GLY A 25 -14.32 -11.93 5.07
C GLY A 25 -15.27 -12.72 4.16
N TYR A 26 -16.58 -12.37 4.13
CA TYR A 26 -17.55 -13.11 3.30
C TYR A 26 -17.25 -13.05 1.81
N ILE A 27 -16.86 -11.87 1.30
CA ILE A 27 -16.52 -11.70 -0.12
C ILE A 27 -15.26 -12.48 -0.49
N SER A 28 -14.26 -12.46 0.38
CA SER A 28 -13.04 -13.26 0.18
C SER A 28 -13.35 -14.75 0.11
N ALA A 29 -14.21 -15.26 1.00
CA ALA A 29 -14.64 -16.66 0.98
C ALA A 29 -15.47 -16.99 -0.27
N LEU A 30 -16.39 -16.11 -0.68
CA LEU A 30 -17.26 -16.30 -1.86
C LEU A 30 -16.46 -16.44 -3.17
N TYR A 31 -15.39 -15.64 -3.31
CA TYR A 31 -14.53 -15.65 -4.50
C TYR A 31 -13.27 -16.48 -4.36
N GLY A 32 -13.05 -17.15 -3.22
CA GLY A 32 -11.84 -17.92 -2.95
C GLY A 32 -10.57 -17.07 -2.94
N ILE A 33 -10.70 -15.77 -2.57
CA ILE A 33 -9.59 -14.82 -2.53
C ILE A 33 -9.02 -14.84 -1.10
N SER A 34 -7.69 -14.86 -0.96
CA SER A 34 -7.08 -14.73 0.36
C SER A 34 -7.39 -13.35 0.96
N GLU A 35 -7.64 -13.28 2.26
CA GLU A 35 -7.95 -12.03 2.97
C GLU A 35 -6.86 -10.95 2.82
N VAL A 36 -5.63 -11.36 2.50
CA VAL A 36 -4.50 -10.45 2.23
C VAL A 36 -4.68 -9.69 0.91
N CYS A 37 -5.40 -10.27 -0.05
CA CYS A 37 -5.56 -9.71 -1.40
C CYS A 37 -6.84 -8.88 -1.57
N PHE A 38 -7.79 -8.93 -0.63
CA PHE A 38 -9.04 -8.18 -0.72
C PHE A 38 -9.17 -7.19 0.43
N CYS A 39 -9.28 -5.91 0.09
CA CYS A 39 -9.55 -4.85 1.06
C CYS A 39 -11.04 -4.57 1.13
N GLU A 40 -11.71 -5.04 2.18
CA GLU A 40 -13.15 -4.85 2.39
C GLU A 40 -13.55 -3.37 2.44
N SER A 41 -12.71 -2.52 3.04
CA SER A 41 -12.99 -1.08 3.19
C SER A 41 -12.97 -0.30 1.87
N SER A 42 -12.18 -0.74 0.88
CA SER A 42 -12.08 -0.11 -0.44
C SER A 42 -12.76 -0.92 -1.56
N GLY A 43 -13.16 -2.17 -1.27
CA GLY A 43 -13.70 -3.09 -2.26
C GLY A 43 -12.70 -3.48 -3.36
N CYS A 44 -11.40 -3.28 -3.13
CA CYS A 44 -10.35 -3.57 -4.11
C CYS A 44 -9.72 -4.94 -3.83
N ALA A 45 -9.55 -5.73 -4.90
CA ALA A 45 -8.75 -6.95 -4.88
C ALA A 45 -7.37 -6.65 -5.48
N GLU A 46 -6.33 -7.07 -4.79
CA GLU A 46 -4.95 -6.95 -5.27
C GLU A 46 -4.35 -8.36 -5.45
N LEU A 47 -3.35 -8.48 -6.32
CA LEU A 47 -2.60 -9.72 -6.50
C LEU A 47 -1.65 -9.95 -5.31
N GLU A 48 -1.17 -11.19 -5.15
CA GLU A 48 -0.18 -11.50 -4.12
C GLU A 48 1.09 -10.66 -4.29
N LYS A 49 1.65 -10.23 -3.17
CA LYS A 49 2.90 -9.47 -3.16
C LYS A 49 4.08 -10.34 -3.61
N PRO A 50 5.07 -9.77 -4.30
CA PRO A 50 6.30 -10.46 -4.64
C PRO A 50 7.03 -10.95 -3.37
N ALA A 51 7.58 -12.16 -3.43
CA ALA A 51 8.37 -12.71 -2.33
C ALA A 51 9.79 -12.13 -2.32
N GLY A 52 10.37 -11.98 -1.15
CA GLY A 52 11.76 -11.55 -0.98
C GLY A 52 11.91 -10.27 -0.17
N ALA A 53 13.18 -9.91 0.08
CA ALA A 53 13.52 -8.65 0.72
C ALA A 53 13.26 -7.47 -0.25
N PRO A 54 12.90 -6.28 0.24
CA PRO A 54 12.65 -5.13 -0.62
C PRO A 54 13.88 -4.74 -1.45
N GLU A 55 13.72 -4.68 -2.76
CA GLU A 55 14.74 -4.21 -3.70
C GLU A 55 14.60 -2.72 -4.00
N VAL A 56 13.36 -2.21 -3.94
CA VAL A 56 13.00 -0.82 -4.22
C VAL A 56 12.28 -0.23 -3.00
N PHE A 57 12.62 1.01 -2.64
CA PHE A 57 11.85 1.78 -1.68
C PHE A 57 10.98 2.82 -2.39
N VAL A 58 9.68 2.82 -2.11
CA VAL A 58 8.73 3.78 -2.69
C VAL A 58 8.35 4.82 -1.64
N ILE A 59 8.81 6.05 -1.84
CA ILE A 59 8.37 7.19 -1.04
C ILE A 59 6.94 7.54 -1.50
N SER A 60 5.98 7.35 -0.60
CA SER A 60 4.53 7.41 -0.88
C SER A 60 3.78 8.15 0.23
N GLY A 61 2.49 8.35 0.07
CA GLY A 61 1.66 9.09 1.03
C GLY A 61 1.11 10.39 0.47
N GLY A 62 0.68 10.37 -0.77
CA GLY A 62 0.01 11.49 -1.46
C GLY A 62 -1.15 11.02 -2.33
N GLY A 63 -1.62 9.77 -2.15
CA GLY A 63 -2.74 9.21 -2.90
C GLY A 63 -2.46 8.88 -4.37
N ASN A 64 -1.19 8.87 -4.79
CA ASN A 64 -0.80 8.69 -6.19
C ASN A 64 0.19 7.53 -6.41
N SER A 65 0.34 6.65 -5.42
CA SER A 65 1.36 5.59 -5.45
C SER A 65 0.83 4.24 -5.94
N GLY A 66 -0.48 4.04 -5.98
CA GLY A 66 -1.08 2.74 -6.31
C GLY A 66 -0.68 2.19 -7.69
N GLY A 67 -0.47 3.08 -8.69
CA GLY A 67 0.03 2.69 -10.00
C GLY A 67 1.45 2.12 -9.96
N VAL A 68 2.32 2.74 -9.17
CA VAL A 68 3.71 2.29 -8.94
C VAL A 68 3.72 0.94 -8.25
N PHE A 69 2.93 0.77 -7.18
CA PHE A 69 2.85 -0.49 -6.44
C PHE A 69 2.45 -1.66 -7.35
N ARG A 70 1.39 -1.48 -8.15
CA ARG A 70 0.92 -2.52 -9.08
C ARG A 70 1.91 -2.80 -10.21
N ARG A 71 2.69 -1.80 -10.66
CA ARG A 71 3.73 -2.00 -11.66
C ARG A 71 4.88 -2.83 -11.09
N LEU A 72 5.37 -2.52 -9.89
CA LEU A 72 6.40 -3.29 -9.21
C LEU A 72 5.94 -4.72 -8.93
N GLN A 73 4.70 -4.90 -8.46
CA GLN A 73 4.10 -6.21 -8.25
C GLN A 73 4.07 -7.03 -9.55
N ARG A 74 3.60 -6.47 -10.69
CA ARG A 74 3.58 -7.17 -11.98
C ARG A 74 4.97 -7.50 -12.51
N ALA A 75 5.97 -6.69 -12.17
CA ALA A 75 7.37 -6.97 -12.49
C ALA A 75 8.01 -8.03 -11.58
N GLY A 76 7.29 -8.50 -10.55
CA GLY A 76 7.84 -9.44 -9.57
C GLY A 76 8.88 -8.81 -8.65
N THR A 77 8.97 -7.48 -8.60
CA THR A 77 9.96 -6.74 -7.81
C THR A 77 9.44 -6.48 -6.40
N PRO A 78 10.01 -7.10 -5.36
CA PRO A 78 9.63 -6.82 -3.99
C PRO A 78 10.03 -5.40 -3.60
N PHE A 79 9.13 -4.70 -2.91
CA PHE A 79 9.37 -3.31 -2.55
C PHE A 79 8.90 -3.00 -1.13
N ALA A 80 9.47 -1.96 -0.55
CA ALA A 80 8.96 -1.33 0.67
C ALA A 80 8.31 0.01 0.34
N ALA A 81 7.33 0.43 1.11
CA ALA A 81 6.62 1.69 0.92
C ALA A 81 6.53 2.47 2.23
N GLY A 82 6.67 3.77 2.16
CA GLY A 82 6.54 4.66 3.33
C GLY A 82 7.02 6.09 3.05
N ILE A 83 6.82 7.03 3.95
CA ILE A 83 6.01 6.88 5.18
C ILE A 83 4.58 7.32 4.83
N ILE A 84 3.60 6.43 5.04
CA ILE A 84 2.23 6.62 4.56
C ILE A 84 1.32 6.98 5.75
N PRO A 85 0.57 8.09 5.72
CA PRO A 85 -0.46 8.37 6.71
C PRO A 85 -1.54 7.29 6.78
N ALA A 86 -2.04 6.99 7.98
CA ALA A 86 -3.04 5.94 8.18
C ALA A 86 -4.37 6.16 7.45
N ASN A 87 -4.66 7.40 7.09
CA ASN A 87 -5.85 7.79 6.32
C ASN A 87 -5.59 8.00 4.83
N ASP A 88 -4.40 7.64 4.33
CA ASP A 88 -4.06 7.75 2.92
C ASP A 88 -4.71 6.63 2.10
N ILE A 89 -5.25 6.97 0.93
CA ILE A 89 -5.95 6.02 0.04
C ILE A 89 -5.00 4.94 -0.52
N ASP A 90 -3.69 5.21 -0.56
CA ASP A 90 -2.69 4.24 -1.03
C ASP A 90 -2.35 3.18 0.03
N LEU A 91 -2.65 3.41 1.32
CA LEU A 91 -2.23 2.52 2.40
C LEU A 91 -2.78 1.09 2.27
N PRO A 92 -4.05 0.85 1.91
CA PRO A 92 -4.55 -0.51 1.69
C PRO A 92 -3.79 -1.26 0.59
N ALA A 93 -3.54 -0.61 -0.54
CA ALA A 93 -2.77 -1.19 -1.65
C ALA A 93 -1.31 -1.46 -1.25
N ALA A 94 -0.67 -0.53 -0.51
CA ALA A 94 0.67 -0.75 0.02
C ALA A 94 0.75 -1.99 0.92
N ARG A 95 -0.22 -2.17 1.84
CA ARG A 95 -0.28 -3.33 2.74
C ARG A 95 -0.46 -4.65 2.00
N ALA A 96 -1.24 -4.65 0.92
CA ALA A 96 -1.46 -5.83 0.09
C ALA A 96 -0.24 -6.21 -0.76
N LEU A 97 0.46 -5.23 -1.31
CA LEU A 97 1.45 -5.44 -2.38
C LEU A 97 2.91 -5.31 -1.93
N ALA A 98 3.21 -4.50 -0.90
CA ALA A 98 4.56 -4.28 -0.44
C ALA A 98 5.05 -5.38 0.50
N ALA A 99 6.34 -5.70 0.44
CA ALA A 99 6.98 -6.60 1.38
C ALA A 99 7.06 -5.96 2.79
N GLU A 100 7.23 -4.64 2.85
CA GLU A 100 7.25 -3.88 4.10
C GLU A 100 6.56 -2.52 3.91
N VAL A 101 5.78 -2.09 4.91
CA VAL A 101 5.09 -0.79 4.90
C VAL A 101 5.40 -0.02 6.18
N ILE A 102 5.88 1.20 6.01
CA ILE A 102 6.01 2.15 7.11
C ILE A 102 4.83 3.10 7.07
N SER A 103 4.04 3.14 8.13
CA SER A 103 2.90 4.05 8.25
C SER A 103 3.01 4.91 9.50
N ARG A 104 2.33 6.04 9.50
CA ARG A 104 2.18 6.93 10.65
C ARG A 104 0.69 7.14 10.97
N PRO A 105 0.33 7.54 12.19
CA PRO A 105 -1.04 7.90 12.51
C PRO A 105 -1.54 9.04 11.60
N ALA A 106 -2.84 9.08 11.36
CA ALA A 106 -3.46 10.18 10.63
C ALA A 106 -3.25 11.52 11.37
N PHE A 107 -2.95 12.57 10.63
CA PHE A 107 -2.80 13.94 11.15
C PHE A 107 -1.74 14.12 12.25
N SER A 108 -0.79 13.19 12.36
CA SER A 108 0.30 13.23 13.32
C SER A 108 1.64 13.08 12.60
N GLU A 109 2.71 13.55 13.23
CA GLU A 109 4.08 13.33 12.75
C GLU A 109 4.45 11.83 12.82
N ALA A 110 5.39 11.41 11.97
CA ALA A 110 5.95 10.07 12.06
C ALA A 110 6.80 9.94 13.34
N SER A 111 6.79 8.77 13.94
CA SER A 111 7.70 8.48 15.05
C SER A 111 9.15 8.49 14.56
N GLN A 112 10.08 8.80 15.45
CA GLN A 112 11.51 8.75 15.13
C GLN A 112 11.94 7.36 14.64
N GLU A 113 11.34 6.30 15.19
CA GLU A 113 11.59 4.92 14.77
C GLU A 113 11.15 4.67 13.33
N ALA A 114 9.98 5.21 12.92
CA ALA A 114 9.48 5.10 11.56
C ALA A 114 10.40 5.82 10.56
N VAL A 115 10.86 7.03 10.90
CA VAL A 115 11.81 7.78 10.08
C VAL A 115 13.14 7.04 9.96
N GLN A 116 13.69 6.56 11.07
CA GLN A 116 14.95 5.78 11.08
C GLN A 116 14.83 4.47 10.28
N ARG A 117 13.66 3.79 10.36
CA ARG A 117 13.42 2.60 9.54
C ARG A 117 13.36 2.96 8.06
N GLY A 118 12.69 4.06 7.69
CA GLY A 118 12.66 4.56 6.31
C GLY A 118 14.06 4.88 5.77
N LEU A 119 14.86 5.59 6.54
CA LEU A 119 16.26 5.91 6.16
C LEU A 119 17.12 4.65 5.96
N ARG A 120 16.95 3.64 6.81
CA ARG A 120 17.63 2.35 6.63
C ARG A 120 17.21 1.67 5.33
N LEU A 121 15.92 1.57 5.05
CA LEU A 121 15.40 0.98 3.80
C LEU A 121 15.87 1.72 2.56
N VAL A 122 15.93 3.06 2.59
CA VAL A 122 16.56 3.86 1.53
C VAL A 122 18.03 3.46 1.32
N GLY A 123 18.75 3.16 2.40
CA GLY A 123 20.13 2.67 2.35
C GLY A 123 20.26 1.23 1.84
N GLU A 124 19.37 0.34 2.23
CA GLU A 124 19.38 -1.10 1.93
C GLU A 124 18.89 -1.41 0.51
N CYS A 125 17.82 -0.75 0.05
CA CYS A 125 17.28 -0.95 -1.29
C CYS A 125 18.22 -0.49 -2.41
N GLY A 126 18.15 -1.15 -3.55
CA GLY A 126 18.95 -0.81 -4.74
C GLY A 126 18.48 0.47 -5.43
N GLY A 127 17.20 0.83 -5.30
CA GLY A 127 16.61 2.02 -5.90
C GLY A 127 15.51 2.64 -5.05
N VAL A 128 15.23 3.93 -5.29
CA VAL A 128 14.17 4.68 -4.61
C VAL A 128 13.31 5.39 -5.64
N ILE A 129 11.99 5.18 -5.58
CA ILE A 129 11.00 5.91 -6.37
C ILE A 129 10.31 6.91 -5.44
N CYS A 130 10.21 8.16 -5.87
CA CYS A 130 9.45 9.18 -5.16
C CYS A 130 8.17 9.50 -5.94
N CYS A 131 7.02 9.12 -5.39
CA CYS A 131 5.73 9.36 -6.03
C CYS A 131 5.34 10.83 -5.97
N PRO A 132 4.60 11.35 -6.98
CA PRO A 132 4.09 12.72 -6.96
C PRO A 132 3.24 12.99 -5.71
N GLY A 133 3.43 14.15 -5.09
CA GLY A 133 2.66 14.57 -3.91
C GLY A 133 3.04 13.89 -2.60
N SER A 134 3.97 12.92 -2.60
CA SER A 134 4.38 12.23 -1.38
C SER A 134 5.29 13.05 -0.46
N CYS A 135 5.88 14.13 -0.95
CA CYS A 135 6.73 15.05 -0.19
C CYS A 135 6.09 16.44 -0.08
N GLY A 136 6.28 17.12 1.03
CA GLY A 136 5.77 18.46 1.24
C GLY A 136 5.56 18.79 2.71
N ALA A 137 4.89 19.91 2.97
CA ALA A 137 4.65 20.38 4.35
C ALA A 137 3.82 19.40 5.20
N LEU A 138 2.97 18.59 4.56
CA LEU A 138 2.15 17.58 5.25
C LEU A 138 2.89 16.25 5.47
N ASN A 139 4.01 16.02 4.76
CA ASN A 139 4.84 14.83 4.86
C ASN A 139 6.32 15.22 4.92
N PRO A 140 6.74 15.96 5.96
CA PRO A 140 8.12 16.48 6.06
C PRO A 140 9.15 15.35 6.15
N GLU A 141 8.81 14.24 6.79
CA GLU A 141 9.63 13.03 6.90
C GLU A 141 9.99 12.43 5.53
N ASN A 142 9.06 12.45 4.59
CA ASN A 142 9.32 11.96 3.22
C ASN A 142 10.32 12.85 2.48
N SER A 143 10.38 14.14 2.79
CA SER A 143 11.38 15.05 2.24
C SER A 143 12.79 14.72 2.76
N GLU A 144 12.91 14.22 3.99
CA GLU A 144 14.17 13.72 4.54
C GLU A 144 14.62 12.43 3.82
N LEU A 145 13.70 11.48 3.63
CA LEU A 145 13.96 10.24 2.87
C LEU A 145 14.41 10.55 1.44
N LEU A 146 13.73 11.47 0.75
CA LEU A 146 14.08 11.89 -0.60
C LEU A 146 15.47 12.54 -0.66
N SER A 147 15.81 13.38 0.33
CA SER A 147 17.12 14.01 0.44
C SER A 147 18.22 12.96 0.65
N CYS A 148 17.94 11.95 1.46
CA CYS A 148 18.84 10.81 1.65
C CYS A 148 19.05 10.02 0.36
N ALA A 149 17.97 9.70 -0.35
CA ALA A 149 18.00 8.96 -1.62
C ALA A 149 18.84 9.70 -2.68
N ARG A 150 18.67 11.02 -2.80
CA ARG A 150 19.47 11.88 -3.69
C ARG A 150 20.94 11.85 -3.34
N ARG A 151 21.29 11.98 -2.06
CA ARG A 151 22.68 11.95 -1.59
C ARG A 151 23.34 10.61 -1.89
N LEU A 152 22.60 9.51 -1.82
CA LEU A 152 23.09 8.16 -2.13
C LEU A 152 23.07 7.84 -3.63
N GLY A 153 22.54 8.71 -4.49
CA GLY A 153 22.42 8.46 -5.92
C GLY A 153 21.46 7.32 -6.30
N LYS A 154 20.48 7.04 -5.43
CA LYS A 154 19.57 5.89 -5.58
C LYS A 154 18.21 6.26 -6.18
N LEU A 155 17.97 7.54 -6.44
CA LEU A 155 16.70 7.96 -7.02
C LEU A 155 16.58 7.47 -8.45
N ILE A 156 15.56 6.65 -8.70
CA ILE A 156 15.22 6.15 -10.04
C ILE A 156 13.98 6.88 -10.55
N SER A 157 13.98 7.19 -11.84
CA SER A 157 12.81 7.81 -12.48
C SER A 157 11.69 6.79 -12.57
N ASP A 158 10.49 7.22 -12.22
CA ASP A 158 9.29 6.48 -12.51
C ASP A 158 8.96 6.71 -14.01
N ALA A 159 9.41 5.77 -14.88
CA ALA A 159 9.17 5.80 -16.29
C ALA A 159 7.80 5.25 -16.66
#